data_72f820928e66d09aef0dabfad2d90422
#
_entry.id   72f820928e66d09aef0dabfad2d90422
#
_cell.length_a   1.000
_cell.length_b   1.000
_cell.length_c   1.000
_cell.angle_alpha   90.00
_cell.angle_beta   90.00
_cell.angle_gamma   90.00
#
_symmetry.space_group_name_H-M   'P 1'
#
loop_
_entity.id
_entity.type
_entity.pdbx_description
1 polymer ?
#
loop_
_entity_poly.entity_id
_entity_poly.type
_entity_poly.pdbx_seq_one_letter_code
_entity_poly.pdbx_strand_id
1 'polypeptide(L)'
;MGKLALAAKITHVPSMYLSELEGPRKGTRQDAIDGHREISRRCREMGVDTLVVFDTHWLVNASYHINCAPQFEGTYTSNELPHFISNLPYTCEGNPVLGKALAQCCNAWGVETMAHDATTLAPEYGTLVPLRYMNPDRHFKVVSVSALCMAHYLHDSARLGWAMRRAVEDHYDGTVAFLASGSLSHRFAQNGLAPEYAFKIWSPFLEMLDRRVVDMWQEGGRWSDFCTMLPEYAAKGHGEGFMHDTAMLMGALGWSGYDGRAEIVTPYFGASGTGQLNAVFPVTPQSGAQIPAAQSSAAHGYQAVSRL
;
A
#
# COMPACT_ATOMS: atom_id res chain seq x y z
N MET A 1 -24.02 -2.21 8.70
CA MET A 1 -22.67 -2.44 9.22
C MET A 1 -21.77 -2.72 8.03
N GLY A 2 -20.67 -1.97 7.92
CA GLY A 2 -19.77 -2.07 6.79
C GLY A 2 -18.91 -3.33 6.80
N LYS A 3 -18.22 -3.56 5.71
CA LYS A 3 -17.43 -4.77 5.50
C LYS A 3 -16.10 -4.44 4.81
N LEU A 4 -14.99 -4.90 5.38
CA LEU A 4 -13.76 -5.07 4.63
C LEU A 4 -13.89 -6.37 3.81
N ALA A 5 -13.98 -6.24 2.48
CA ALA A 5 -14.23 -7.38 1.60
C ALA A 5 -12.96 -7.94 0.96
N LEU A 6 -11.98 -7.07 0.68
CA LEU A 6 -10.73 -7.45 0.02
C LEU A 6 -9.55 -6.69 0.61
N ALA A 7 -8.43 -7.35 0.73
CA ALA A 7 -7.14 -6.79 1.10
C ALA A 7 -6.08 -7.22 0.08
N ALA A 8 -5.26 -6.29 -0.40
CA ALA A 8 -4.22 -6.60 -1.40
C ALA A 8 -2.95 -5.77 -1.18
N LYS A 9 -1.80 -6.40 -1.43
CA LYS A 9 -0.54 -5.71 -1.72
C LYS A 9 -0.47 -5.50 -3.22
N ILE A 10 -0.25 -4.27 -3.67
CA ILE A 10 -0.24 -3.92 -5.08
C ILE A 10 1.00 -3.12 -5.46
N THR A 11 1.52 -3.35 -6.64
CA THR A 11 2.58 -2.52 -7.22
C THR A 11 2.01 -1.22 -7.78
N HIS A 12 2.79 -0.14 -7.76
CA HIS A 12 2.47 1.10 -8.46
C HIS A 12 3.64 1.55 -9.34
N VAL A 13 4.48 0.61 -9.76
CA VAL A 13 5.71 0.94 -10.49
C VAL A 13 5.43 1.87 -11.68
N PRO A 14 6.11 3.03 -11.76
CA PRO A 14 5.82 4.07 -12.76
C PRO A 14 5.94 3.59 -14.21
N SER A 15 6.76 2.55 -14.44
CA SER A 15 6.90 1.94 -15.77
C SER A 15 5.63 1.26 -16.30
N MET A 16 4.59 1.05 -15.47
CA MET A 16 3.27 0.61 -15.94
C MET A 16 2.65 1.69 -16.85
N TYR A 17 2.76 2.97 -16.48
CA TYR A 17 2.28 4.05 -17.32
C TYR A 17 3.05 4.13 -18.66
N LEU A 18 4.38 3.98 -18.63
CA LEU A 18 5.18 3.91 -19.85
C LEU A 18 4.82 2.69 -20.73
N SER A 19 4.37 1.61 -20.11
CA SER A 19 3.98 0.38 -20.82
C SER A 19 2.72 0.55 -21.68
N GLU A 20 1.92 1.57 -21.42
CA GLU A 20 0.76 1.90 -22.27
C GLU A 20 1.13 2.75 -23.49
N LEU A 21 2.19 3.54 -23.37
CA LEU A 21 2.59 4.49 -24.40
C LEU A 21 3.29 3.78 -25.58
N GLU A 22 3.15 4.36 -26.77
CA GLU A 22 3.90 3.88 -27.92
C GLU A 22 5.42 4.07 -27.70
N GLY A 23 6.19 3.03 -28.00
CA GLY A 23 7.63 3.06 -27.85
C GLY A 23 8.23 1.74 -27.37
N PRO A 24 9.52 1.73 -27.03
CA PRO A 24 10.25 0.49 -26.72
C PRO A 24 9.82 -0.19 -25.41
N ARG A 25 9.01 0.48 -24.57
CA ARG A 25 8.49 -0.06 -23.32
C ARG A 25 7.03 -0.52 -23.41
N LYS A 26 6.40 -0.41 -24.58
CA LYS A 26 5.01 -0.85 -24.76
C LYS A 26 4.83 -2.32 -24.40
N GLY A 27 3.83 -2.61 -23.57
CA GLY A 27 3.50 -3.97 -23.13
C GLY A 27 4.42 -4.59 -22.08
N THR A 28 5.52 -3.93 -21.71
CA THR A 28 6.52 -4.54 -20.80
C THR A 28 6.05 -4.75 -19.36
N ARG A 29 4.91 -4.17 -18.97
CA ARG A 29 4.28 -4.32 -17.64
C ARG A 29 2.83 -4.83 -17.75
N GLN A 30 2.50 -5.51 -18.84
CA GLN A 30 1.14 -5.96 -19.08
C GLN A 30 0.64 -6.88 -17.96
N ASP A 31 1.47 -7.80 -17.44
CA ASP A 31 1.09 -8.70 -16.36
C ASP A 31 0.71 -7.94 -15.07
N ALA A 32 1.42 -6.86 -14.76
CA ALA A 32 1.10 -6.01 -13.61
C ALA A 32 -0.22 -5.25 -13.82
N ILE A 33 -0.44 -4.72 -15.02
CA ILE A 33 -1.68 -4.04 -15.41
C ILE A 33 -2.87 -5.02 -15.33
N ASP A 34 -2.72 -6.22 -15.86
CA ASP A 34 -3.77 -7.25 -15.83
C ASP A 34 -4.06 -7.72 -14.40
N GLY A 35 -3.03 -7.80 -13.54
CA GLY A 35 -3.22 -8.07 -12.12
C GLY A 35 -4.07 -7.00 -11.42
N HIS A 36 -3.88 -5.71 -11.73
CA HIS A 36 -4.74 -4.64 -11.21
C HIS A 36 -6.18 -4.77 -11.70
N ARG A 37 -6.38 -5.07 -12.98
CA ARG A 37 -7.71 -5.31 -13.56
C ARG A 37 -8.41 -6.49 -12.90
N GLU A 38 -7.67 -7.56 -12.62
CA GLU A 38 -8.21 -8.74 -11.92
C GLU A 38 -8.62 -8.41 -10.49
N ILE A 39 -7.80 -7.66 -9.73
CA ILE A 39 -8.17 -7.20 -8.39
C ILE A 39 -9.40 -6.30 -8.44
N SER A 40 -9.47 -5.39 -9.43
CA SER A 40 -10.66 -4.54 -9.65
C SER A 40 -11.91 -5.37 -9.92
N ARG A 41 -11.82 -6.39 -10.79
CA ARG A 41 -12.92 -7.32 -11.09
C ARG A 41 -13.43 -8.00 -9.81
N ARG A 42 -12.51 -8.52 -8.97
CA ARG A 42 -12.87 -9.13 -7.68
C ARG A 42 -13.54 -8.13 -6.73
N CYS A 43 -13.03 -6.90 -6.65
CA CYS A 43 -13.67 -5.85 -5.87
C CYS A 43 -15.12 -5.62 -6.29
N ARG A 44 -15.39 -5.55 -7.60
CA ARG A 44 -16.75 -5.39 -8.15
C ARG A 44 -17.64 -6.56 -7.79
N GLU A 45 -17.19 -7.78 -7.96
CA GLU A 45 -17.94 -8.99 -7.62
C GLU A 45 -18.27 -9.09 -6.13
N MET A 46 -17.42 -8.54 -5.28
CA MET A 46 -17.63 -8.47 -3.83
C MET A 46 -18.50 -7.25 -3.42
N GLY A 47 -18.92 -6.40 -4.36
CA GLY A 47 -19.73 -5.21 -4.10
C GLY A 47 -18.96 -4.10 -3.40
N VAL A 48 -17.65 -4.00 -3.60
CA VAL A 48 -16.83 -2.90 -3.05
C VAL A 48 -17.31 -1.58 -3.64
N ASP A 49 -17.51 -0.59 -2.79
CA ASP A 49 -17.85 0.79 -3.15
C ASP A 49 -16.68 1.76 -3.01
N THR A 50 -15.73 1.44 -2.14
CA THR A 50 -14.60 2.34 -1.84
C THR A 50 -13.27 1.59 -1.76
N LEU A 51 -12.25 2.13 -2.45
CA LEU A 51 -10.86 1.70 -2.35
C LEU A 51 -10.13 2.60 -1.35
N VAL A 52 -9.52 2.02 -0.33
CA VAL A 52 -8.61 2.71 0.61
C VAL A 52 -7.19 2.30 0.25
N VAL A 53 -6.38 3.25 -0.18
CA VAL A 53 -5.01 3.03 -0.66
C VAL A 53 -4.00 3.53 0.37
N PHE A 54 -3.18 2.63 0.90
CA PHE A 54 -2.02 2.98 1.72
C PHE A 54 -0.86 3.33 0.79
N ASP A 55 -0.57 4.63 0.64
CA ASP A 55 0.30 5.19 -0.39
C ASP A 55 1.70 5.47 0.15
N THR A 56 2.70 4.72 -0.30
CA THR A 56 4.10 4.87 0.12
C THR A 56 4.78 6.10 -0.46
N HIS A 57 4.16 6.85 -1.37
CA HIS A 57 4.69 8.12 -1.87
C HIS A 57 4.17 9.34 -1.12
N TRP A 58 3.19 9.16 -0.24
CA TRP A 58 2.74 10.24 0.62
C TRP A 58 3.50 10.24 1.94
N LEU A 59 4.57 11.05 1.98
CA LEU A 59 5.46 11.20 3.13
C LEU A 59 4.83 12.07 4.22
N VAL A 60 4.87 11.58 5.45
CA VAL A 60 4.46 12.30 6.66
C VAL A 60 5.49 12.13 7.79
N ASN A 61 5.55 13.10 8.70
CA ASN A 61 6.51 13.09 9.80
C ASN A 61 5.92 12.58 11.12
N ALA A 62 4.82 13.16 11.58
CA ALA A 62 4.35 12.98 12.95
C ALA A 62 3.00 12.23 13.05
N SER A 63 1.94 12.69 12.37
CA SER A 63 0.64 12.03 12.39
C SER A 63 0.38 11.34 11.06
N TYR A 64 -0.52 10.35 11.06
CA TYR A 64 -1.01 9.78 9.81
C TYR A 64 -2.03 10.72 9.16
N HIS A 65 -2.05 10.75 7.86
CA HIS A 65 -2.94 11.60 7.09
C HIS A 65 -3.83 10.76 6.15
N ILE A 66 -5.09 11.16 6.05
CA ILE A 66 -6.08 10.55 5.17
C ILE A 66 -6.60 11.62 4.23
N ASN A 67 -6.39 11.46 2.93
CA ASN A 67 -6.99 12.30 1.91
C ASN A 67 -8.32 11.69 1.47
N CYS A 68 -9.40 12.35 1.85
CA CYS A 68 -10.76 11.93 1.58
C CYS A 68 -11.58 13.08 0.95
N ALA A 69 -10.95 13.89 0.11
CA ALA A 69 -11.66 14.93 -0.62
C ALA A 69 -12.89 14.37 -1.34
N PRO A 70 -13.99 15.12 -1.49
CA PRO A 70 -15.19 14.61 -2.16
C PRO A 70 -14.95 14.28 -3.64
N GLN A 71 -13.99 14.95 -4.25
CA GLN A 71 -13.60 14.79 -5.65
C GLN A 71 -12.09 14.95 -5.79
N PHE A 72 -11.48 14.05 -6.55
CA PHE A 72 -10.10 14.16 -7.01
C PHE A 72 -10.09 14.41 -8.51
N GLU A 73 -9.48 15.50 -8.95
CA GLU A 73 -9.39 15.85 -10.37
C GLU A 73 -8.14 16.66 -10.65
N GLY A 74 -7.43 16.32 -11.71
CA GLY A 74 -6.23 17.04 -12.10
C GLY A 74 -5.39 16.32 -13.14
N THR A 75 -4.18 16.83 -13.28
CA THR A 75 -3.13 16.20 -14.09
C THR A 75 -1.88 16.10 -13.23
N TYR A 76 -1.39 14.87 -13.08
CA TYR A 76 -0.23 14.59 -12.26
C TYR A 76 1.03 14.48 -13.11
N THR A 77 2.10 15.12 -12.67
CA THR A 77 3.46 14.89 -13.16
C THR A 77 4.35 14.63 -11.94
N SER A 78 5.06 13.52 -11.94
CA SER A 78 5.95 13.19 -10.84
C SER A 78 7.11 14.17 -10.74
N ASN A 79 7.33 14.72 -9.55
CA ASN A 79 8.49 15.58 -9.28
C ASN A 79 9.80 14.78 -9.27
N GLU A 80 9.75 13.53 -8.85
CA GLU A 80 10.92 12.64 -8.78
C GLU A 80 11.23 11.98 -10.12
N LEU A 81 10.19 11.54 -10.82
CA LEU A 81 10.28 10.71 -12.02
C LEU A 81 9.46 11.26 -13.19
N PRO A 82 9.67 12.52 -13.61
CA PRO A 82 8.88 13.15 -14.69
C PRO A 82 9.04 12.44 -16.05
N HIS A 83 10.13 11.71 -16.23
CA HIS A 83 10.39 10.89 -17.41
C HIS A 83 9.62 9.56 -17.43
N PHE A 84 9.02 9.14 -16.29
CA PHE A 84 8.11 8.01 -16.21
C PHE A 84 6.65 8.43 -16.20
N ILE A 85 6.29 9.44 -15.39
CA ILE A 85 4.93 9.92 -15.26
C ILE A 85 4.91 11.43 -15.53
N SER A 86 4.38 11.80 -16.68
CA SER A 86 4.16 13.18 -17.07
C SER A 86 2.77 13.31 -17.66
N ASN A 87 2.03 14.34 -17.22
CA ASN A 87 0.69 14.65 -17.72
C ASN A 87 -0.32 13.48 -17.58
N LEU A 88 -0.27 12.75 -16.48
CA LEU A 88 -1.23 11.71 -16.14
C LEU A 88 -2.56 12.35 -15.69
N PRO A 89 -3.63 12.34 -16.50
CA PRO A 89 -4.92 12.86 -16.08
C PRO A 89 -5.57 11.91 -15.09
N TYR A 90 -6.22 12.47 -14.08
CA TYR A 90 -7.00 11.69 -13.12
C TYR A 90 -8.29 12.41 -12.75
N THR A 91 -9.33 11.62 -12.51
CA THR A 91 -10.58 12.06 -11.91
C THR A 91 -11.29 10.88 -11.26
N CYS A 92 -11.68 11.01 -10.00
CA CYS A 92 -12.50 10.02 -9.29
C CYS A 92 -13.24 10.68 -8.12
N GLU A 93 -14.31 10.06 -7.67
CA GLU A 93 -14.98 10.46 -6.42
C GLU A 93 -14.13 10.02 -5.22
N GLY A 94 -14.09 10.86 -4.19
CA GLY A 94 -13.57 10.47 -2.89
C GLY A 94 -14.67 10.07 -1.92
N ASN A 95 -14.28 9.77 -0.68
CA ASN A 95 -15.24 9.37 0.35
C ASN A 95 -14.95 10.08 1.69
N PRO A 96 -15.40 11.35 1.84
CA PRO A 96 -15.18 12.11 3.08
C PRO A 96 -15.89 11.49 4.29
N VAL A 97 -16.99 10.79 4.10
CA VAL A 97 -17.70 10.11 5.19
C VAL A 97 -16.84 9.01 5.77
N LEU A 98 -16.33 8.12 4.91
CA LEU A 98 -15.43 7.05 5.35
C LEU A 98 -14.12 7.62 5.92
N GLY A 99 -13.46 8.55 5.21
CA GLY A 99 -12.18 9.09 5.66
C GLY A 99 -12.23 9.74 7.05
N LYS A 100 -13.29 10.48 7.36
CA LYS A 100 -13.53 11.06 8.69
C LYS A 100 -13.79 9.98 9.74
N ALA A 101 -14.59 8.95 9.43
CA ALA A 101 -14.83 7.83 10.33
C ALA A 101 -13.53 7.05 10.64
N LEU A 102 -12.70 6.81 9.62
CA LEU A 102 -11.38 6.18 9.78
C LEU A 102 -10.51 7.00 10.75
N ALA A 103 -10.34 8.30 10.51
CA ALA A 103 -9.52 9.16 11.37
C ALA A 103 -10.05 9.22 12.81
N GLN A 104 -11.37 9.35 13.00
CA GLN A 104 -12.00 9.38 14.31
C GLN A 104 -11.74 8.09 15.10
N CYS A 105 -11.92 6.95 14.46
CA CYS A 105 -11.67 5.65 15.09
C CYS A 105 -10.19 5.48 15.44
N CYS A 106 -9.26 5.81 14.53
CA CYS A 106 -7.82 5.73 14.78
C CYS A 106 -7.41 6.59 16.00
N ASN A 107 -7.91 7.82 16.07
CA ASN A 107 -7.67 8.71 17.22
C ASN A 107 -8.24 8.14 18.54
N ALA A 108 -9.42 7.52 18.50
CA ALA A 108 -10.00 6.87 19.67
C ALA A 108 -9.15 5.69 20.18
N TRP A 109 -8.37 5.05 19.30
CA TRP A 109 -7.41 3.99 19.63
C TRP A 109 -5.98 4.51 19.87
N GLY A 110 -5.80 5.83 20.01
CA GLY A 110 -4.53 6.47 20.34
C GLY A 110 -3.52 6.49 19.18
N VAL A 111 -4.00 6.42 17.94
CA VAL A 111 -3.20 6.57 16.72
C VAL A 111 -3.54 7.92 16.09
N GLU A 112 -2.66 8.91 16.27
CA GLU A 112 -2.90 10.26 15.79
C GLU A 112 -3.09 10.30 14.28
N THR A 113 -4.29 10.72 13.84
CA THR A 113 -4.67 10.66 12.43
C THR A 113 -5.51 11.87 12.05
N MET A 114 -5.20 12.50 10.92
CA MET A 114 -5.87 13.67 10.38
C MET A 114 -6.56 13.33 9.06
N ALA A 115 -7.86 13.65 8.94
CA ALA A 115 -8.60 13.55 7.68
C ALA A 115 -8.64 14.91 6.96
N HIS A 116 -8.36 14.91 5.66
CA HIS A 116 -8.38 16.07 4.78
C HIS A 116 -9.45 15.91 3.71
N ASP A 117 -10.39 16.83 3.65
CA ASP A 117 -11.44 16.89 2.62
C ASP A 117 -11.23 18.05 1.61
N ALA A 118 -10.03 18.63 1.61
CA ALA A 118 -9.67 19.72 0.70
C ALA A 118 -9.39 19.18 -0.72
N THR A 119 -10.11 19.70 -1.70
CA THR A 119 -9.97 19.31 -3.12
C THR A 119 -8.63 19.73 -3.74
N THR A 120 -7.89 20.60 -3.07
CA THR A 120 -6.55 21.05 -3.50
C THR A 120 -5.43 20.09 -3.11
N LEU A 121 -5.70 19.12 -2.23
CA LEU A 121 -4.73 18.09 -1.87
C LEU A 121 -4.77 16.96 -2.91
N ALA A 122 -3.83 16.98 -3.84
CA ALA A 122 -3.71 15.94 -4.86
C ALA A 122 -3.25 14.61 -4.25
N PRO A 123 -3.73 13.46 -4.75
CA PRO A 123 -3.15 12.16 -4.42
C PRO A 123 -1.77 11.99 -5.07
N GLU A 124 -0.92 11.19 -4.45
CA GLU A 124 0.37 10.81 -5.01
C GLU A 124 0.25 9.64 -6.01
N TYR A 125 1.31 9.36 -6.75
CA TYR A 125 1.24 8.35 -7.81
C TYR A 125 1.12 6.91 -7.28
N GLY A 126 1.48 6.65 -6.03
CA GLY A 126 1.19 5.38 -5.38
C GLY A 126 -0.32 5.09 -5.31
N THR A 127 -1.15 6.13 -5.32
CA THR A 127 -2.61 6.03 -5.49
C THR A 127 -3.01 6.09 -6.97
N LEU A 128 -2.49 7.05 -7.73
CA LEU A 128 -2.97 7.36 -9.08
C LEU A 128 -2.64 6.29 -10.12
N VAL A 129 -1.45 5.67 -10.05
CA VAL A 129 -1.05 4.62 -11.00
C VAL A 129 -1.94 3.37 -10.86
N PRO A 130 -2.19 2.81 -9.68
CA PRO A 130 -3.15 1.72 -9.54
C PRO A 130 -4.57 2.08 -9.99
N LEU A 131 -5.07 3.26 -9.63
CA LEU A 131 -6.42 3.69 -9.98
C LEU A 131 -6.65 3.77 -11.49
N ARG A 132 -5.63 4.12 -12.28
CA ARG A 132 -5.73 4.12 -13.73
C ARG A 132 -6.20 2.79 -14.30
N TYR A 133 -5.80 1.68 -13.69
CA TYR A 133 -6.12 0.33 -14.13
C TYR A 133 -7.29 -0.30 -13.37
N MET A 134 -7.48 0.08 -12.12
CA MET A 134 -8.53 -0.48 -11.27
C MET A 134 -9.85 0.29 -11.37
N ASN A 135 -9.80 1.58 -11.68
CA ASN A 135 -10.97 2.47 -11.63
C ASN A 135 -11.14 3.37 -12.87
N PRO A 136 -10.92 2.86 -14.11
CA PRO A 136 -10.97 3.69 -15.33
C PRO A 136 -12.37 4.27 -15.60
N ASP A 137 -13.42 3.62 -15.15
CA ASP A 137 -14.83 4.00 -15.28
C ASP A 137 -15.40 4.70 -14.04
N ARG A 138 -14.55 5.02 -13.04
CA ARG A 138 -14.92 5.74 -11.81
C ARG A 138 -15.99 5.03 -10.97
N HIS A 139 -15.99 3.72 -11.00
CA HIS A 139 -16.94 2.90 -10.25
C HIS A 139 -16.74 3.02 -8.73
N PHE A 140 -15.48 3.05 -8.28
CA PHE A 140 -15.14 3.11 -6.86
C PHE A 140 -14.91 4.54 -6.41
N LYS A 141 -15.33 4.85 -5.19
CA LYS A 141 -14.81 5.98 -4.42
C LYS A 141 -13.41 5.66 -3.92
N VAL A 142 -12.65 6.71 -3.61
CA VAL A 142 -11.24 6.57 -3.22
C VAL A 142 -10.94 7.32 -1.92
N VAL A 143 -10.14 6.70 -1.08
CA VAL A 143 -9.50 7.34 0.08
C VAL A 143 -8.02 6.99 0.01
N SER A 144 -7.13 7.98 0.07
CA SER A 144 -5.68 7.77 0.12
C SER A 144 -5.18 8.00 1.54
N VAL A 145 -4.27 7.14 2.00
CA VAL A 145 -3.70 7.16 3.35
C VAL A 145 -2.19 7.23 3.24
N SER A 146 -1.57 8.15 3.98
CA SER A 146 -0.11 8.28 4.02
C SER A 146 0.55 7.02 4.59
N ALA A 147 1.50 6.46 3.85
CA ALA A 147 2.20 5.25 4.25
C ALA A 147 3.73 5.33 4.12
N LEU A 148 4.30 6.54 4.00
CA LEU A 148 5.71 6.80 4.23
C LEU A 148 5.83 7.63 5.50
N CYS A 149 5.98 6.96 6.65
CA CYS A 149 5.84 7.55 7.98
C CYS A 149 7.17 7.58 8.72
N MET A 150 7.77 8.77 8.85
CA MET A 150 9.16 8.91 9.31
C MET A 150 9.33 8.72 10.82
N ALA A 151 8.35 9.14 11.63
CA ALA A 151 8.45 9.12 13.09
C ALA A 151 7.70 7.95 13.75
N HIS A 152 7.06 7.10 12.96
CA HIS A 152 6.27 5.96 13.45
C HIS A 152 7.03 4.64 13.37
N TYR A 153 6.69 3.73 14.28
CA TYR A 153 7.12 2.35 14.20
C TYR A 153 6.12 1.50 13.38
N LEU A 154 6.56 0.38 12.86
CA LEU A 154 5.70 -0.50 12.05
C LEU A 154 4.47 -1.00 12.80
N HIS A 155 4.57 -1.20 14.12
CA HIS A 155 3.38 -1.59 14.89
C HIS A 155 2.41 -0.44 15.15
N ASP A 156 2.82 0.84 15.06
CA ASP A 156 1.88 1.96 15.03
C ASP A 156 1.05 1.92 13.75
N SER A 157 1.71 1.64 12.62
CA SER A 157 1.02 1.42 11.34
C SER A 157 0.13 0.18 11.37
N ALA A 158 0.54 -0.89 12.02
CA ALA A 158 -0.33 -2.06 12.22
C ALA A 158 -1.56 -1.73 13.08
N ARG A 159 -1.40 -0.93 14.14
CA ARG A 159 -2.52 -0.42 14.95
C ARG A 159 -3.46 0.47 14.14
N LEU A 160 -2.89 1.33 13.28
CA LEU A 160 -3.68 2.15 12.35
C LEU A 160 -4.56 1.25 11.47
N GLY A 161 -3.97 0.27 10.79
CA GLY A 161 -4.72 -0.65 9.92
C GLY A 161 -5.82 -1.41 10.66
N TRP A 162 -5.52 -1.89 11.87
CA TRP A 162 -6.52 -2.54 12.73
C TRP A 162 -7.67 -1.58 13.09
N ALA A 163 -7.36 -0.35 13.52
CA ALA A 163 -8.38 0.66 13.87
C ALA A 163 -9.22 1.07 12.64
N MET A 164 -8.60 1.17 11.47
CA MET A 164 -9.31 1.44 10.22
C MET A 164 -10.30 0.33 9.86
N ARG A 165 -9.91 -0.94 10.03
CA ARG A 165 -10.86 -2.05 9.84
C ARG A 165 -12.03 -1.95 10.82
N ARG A 166 -11.77 -1.66 12.09
CA ARG A 166 -12.85 -1.44 13.08
C ARG A 166 -13.77 -0.28 12.67
N ALA A 167 -13.21 0.81 12.16
CA ALA A 167 -14.01 1.93 11.67
C ALA A 167 -14.94 1.51 10.52
N VAL A 168 -14.46 0.70 9.57
CA VAL A 168 -15.27 0.16 8.49
C VAL A 168 -16.39 -0.72 9.05
N GLU A 169 -16.08 -1.65 9.94
CA GLU A 169 -17.04 -2.63 10.45
C GLU A 169 -18.09 -2.00 11.40
N ASP A 170 -17.70 -1.01 12.21
CA ASP A 170 -18.53 -0.46 13.28
C ASP A 170 -19.20 0.87 12.91
N HIS A 171 -18.61 1.69 12.01
CA HIS A 171 -18.97 3.08 11.79
C HIS A 171 -19.22 3.47 10.34
N TYR A 172 -19.15 2.52 9.41
CA TYR A 172 -19.44 2.74 8.00
C TYR A 172 -20.55 1.79 7.55
N ASP A 173 -21.27 2.16 6.49
CA ASP A 173 -22.32 1.32 5.90
C ASP A 173 -22.05 1.12 4.42
N GLY A 174 -20.99 0.37 4.14
CA GLY A 174 -20.53 0.08 2.79
C GLY A 174 -19.49 -1.02 2.76
N THR A 175 -19.01 -1.33 1.58
CA THR A 175 -18.03 -2.42 1.36
C THR A 175 -16.72 -1.85 0.84
N VAL A 176 -15.63 -2.14 1.53
CA VAL A 176 -14.33 -1.51 1.33
C VAL A 176 -13.26 -2.52 0.93
N ALA A 177 -12.33 -2.12 0.08
CA ALA A 177 -11.08 -2.82 -0.13
C ALA A 177 -9.90 -2.00 0.40
N PHE A 178 -8.94 -2.66 1.08
CA PHE A 178 -7.69 -2.07 1.52
C PHE A 178 -6.54 -2.49 0.60
N LEU A 179 -5.81 -1.52 0.07
CA LEU A 179 -4.76 -1.70 -0.90
C LEU A 179 -3.44 -1.13 -0.36
N ALA A 180 -2.50 -2.00 0.00
CA ALA A 180 -1.14 -1.59 0.35
C ALA A 180 -0.35 -1.36 -0.95
N SER A 181 -0.16 -0.10 -1.31
CA SER A 181 0.48 0.32 -2.55
C SER A 181 1.96 0.59 -2.32
N GLY A 182 2.78 -0.37 -2.71
CA GLY A 182 4.22 -0.32 -2.55
C GLY A 182 4.90 -1.59 -3.07
N SER A 183 6.21 -1.51 -3.30
CA SER A 183 7.05 -2.67 -3.61
C SER A 183 7.38 -3.49 -2.35
N LEU A 184 8.10 -4.59 -2.55
CA LEU A 184 8.83 -5.29 -1.49
C LEU A 184 10.17 -4.57 -1.25
N SER A 185 11.31 -5.15 -1.67
CA SER A 185 12.58 -4.44 -1.60
C SER A 185 12.58 -3.21 -2.52
N HIS A 186 13.20 -2.12 -2.06
CA HIS A 186 13.18 -0.84 -2.78
C HIS A 186 14.56 -0.15 -2.78
N ARG A 187 15.60 -0.87 -3.14
CA ARG A 187 16.86 -0.23 -3.47
C ARG A 187 16.79 0.28 -4.91
N PHE A 188 16.21 1.48 -5.06
CA PHE A 188 15.91 2.07 -6.35
C PHE A 188 17.18 2.33 -7.17
N ALA A 189 17.17 1.91 -8.43
CA ALA A 189 18.18 2.21 -9.42
C ALA A 189 17.66 3.23 -10.44
N GLN A 190 18.29 4.38 -10.52
CA GLN A 190 17.96 5.40 -11.51
C GLN A 190 18.30 4.90 -12.92
N ASN A 191 17.28 4.58 -13.72
CA ASN A 191 17.45 3.87 -15.00
C ASN A 191 18.23 4.67 -16.06
N GLY A 192 18.32 5.99 -15.96
CA GLY A 192 19.16 6.82 -16.83
C GLY A 192 20.64 6.59 -16.59
N LEU A 193 21.03 6.22 -15.35
CA LEU A 193 22.41 5.95 -14.95
C LEU A 193 22.72 4.43 -14.92
N ALA A 194 21.69 3.61 -14.68
CA ALA A 194 21.79 2.15 -14.52
C ALA A 194 20.66 1.44 -15.29
N PRO A 195 20.66 1.50 -16.65
CA PRO A 195 19.57 0.96 -17.48
C PRO A 195 19.43 -0.57 -17.37
N GLU A 196 20.47 -1.29 -16.95
CA GLU A 196 20.45 -2.73 -16.73
C GLU A 196 19.50 -3.16 -15.62
N TYR A 197 19.13 -2.25 -14.70
CA TYR A 197 18.17 -2.52 -13.64
C TYR A 197 16.71 -2.31 -14.04
N ALA A 198 16.42 -1.85 -15.24
CA ALA A 198 15.05 -1.59 -15.68
C ALA A 198 14.08 -2.76 -15.45
N PHE A 199 14.58 -3.99 -15.50
CA PHE A 199 13.81 -5.23 -15.31
C PHE A 199 14.43 -6.17 -14.27
N LYS A 200 15.33 -5.68 -13.44
CA LYS A 200 16.03 -6.48 -12.44
C LYS A 200 15.83 -5.93 -11.04
N ILE A 201 16.07 -6.77 -10.07
CA ILE A 201 16.22 -6.43 -8.67
C ILE A 201 17.66 -6.04 -8.41
N TRP A 202 17.90 -5.17 -7.43
CA TRP A 202 19.23 -4.63 -7.14
C TRP A 202 20.29 -5.70 -6.90
N SER A 203 19.94 -6.75 -6.17
CA SER A 203 20.88 -7.83 -5.89
C SER A 203 20.18 -9.17 -5.65
N PRO A 204 20.89 -10.30 -5.85
CA PRO A 204 20.38 -11.63 -5.51
C PRO A 204 19.98 -11.75 -4.03
N PHE A 205 20.64 -11.02 -3.14
CA PHE A 205 20.30 -11.01 -1.72
C PHE A 205 18.91 -10.42 -1.46
N LEU A 206 18.59 -9.28 -2.08
CA LEU A 206 17.27 -8.66 -1.95
C LEU A 206 16.18 -9.52 -2.60
N GLU A 207 16.47 -10.12 -3.75
CA GLU A 207 15.54 -11.06 -4.39
C GLU A 207 15.25 -12.27 -3.49
N MET A 208 16.26 -12.83 -2.84
CA MET A 208 16.08 -13.93 -1.89
C MET A 208 15.19 -13.53 -0.70
N LEU A 209 15.39 -12.33 -0.14
CA LEU A 209 14.57 -11.83 0.96
C LEU A 209 13.11 -11.64 0.51
N ASP A 210 12.88 -11.05 -0.65
CA ASP A 210 11.55 -10.84 -1.20
C ASP A 210 10.82 -12.17 -1.43
N ARG A 211 11.50 -13.14 -2.05
CA ARG A 211 10.94 -14.48 -2.28
C ARG A 211 10.60 -15.17 -0.96
N ARG A 212 11.43 -14.99 0.08
CA ARG A 212 11.12 -15.52 1.41
C ARG A 212 9.85 -14.91 2.00
N VAL A 213 9.62 -13.61 1.82
CA VAL A 213 8.38 -12.95 2.22
C VAL A 213 7.19 -13.55 1.47
N VAL A 214 7.31 -13.70 0.15
CA VAL A 214 6.26 -14.27 -0.70
C VAL A 214 5.93 -15.73 -0.29
N ASP A 215 6.94 -16.54 -0.02
CA ASP A 215 6.77 -17.91 0.45
C ASP A 215 5.98 -17.95 1.76
N MET A 216 6.33 -17.10 2.75
CA MET A 216 5.60 -17.01 4.02
C MET A 216 4.14 -16.64 3.83
N TRP A 217 3.84 -15.75 2.88
CA TRP A 217 2.48 -15.32 2.58
C TRP A 217 1.64 -16.44 1.95
N GLN A 218 2.26 -17.23 1.05
CA GLN A 218 1.59 -18.32 0.33
C GLN A 218 1.46 -19.61 1.17
N GLU A 219 2.45 -19.92 2.02
CA GLU A 219 2.40 -21.09 2.91
C GLU A 219 1.24 -20.99 3.91
N GLY A 220 0.94 -19.77 4.38
CA GLY A 220 0.03 -19.53 5.51
C GLY A 220 0.60 -20.06 6.84
N GLY A 221 0.00 -19.65 7.95
CA GLY A 221 0.47 -20.07 9.27
C GLY A 221 1.86 -19.55 9.71
N ARG A 222 2.51 -18.73 8.88
CA ARG A 222 3.83 -18.11 9.13
C ARG A 222 3.75 -16.62 9.44
N TRP A 223 2.56 -16.11 9.75
CA TRP A 223 2.35 -14.67 9.96
C TRP A 223 3.06 -14.12 11.19
N SER A 224 3.17 -14.92 12.25
CA SER A 224 3.96 -14.53 13.42
C SER A 224 5.44 -14.34 13.07
N ASP A 225 6.00 -15.26 12.27
CA ASP A 225 7.38 -15.18 11.80
C ASP A 225 7.57 -13.95 10.88
N PHE A 226 6.64 -13.75 9.95
CA PHE A 226 6.67 -12.60 9.05
C PHE A 226 6.60 -11.27 9.81
N CYS A 227 5.64 -11.11 10.72
CA CYS A 227 5.51 -9.89 11.51
C CYS A 227 6.73 -9.63 12.41
N THR A 228 7.36 -10.70 12.93
CA THR A 228 8.61 -10.60 13.70
C THR A 228 9.79 -10.17 12.82
N MET A 229 9.87 -10.68 11.61
CA MET A 229 10.93 -10.36 10.64
C MET A 229 10.77 -8.96 10.02
N LEU A 230 9.54 -8.44 9.95
CA LEU A 230 9.21 -7.26 9.17
C LEU A 230 10.10 -6.02 9.46
N PRO A 231 10.44 -5.68 10.72
CA PRO A 231 11.35 -4.54 10.99
C PRO A 231 12.75 -4.73 10.40
N GLU A 232 13.31 -5.94 10.49
CA GLU A 232 14.62 -6.23 9.89
C GLU A 232 14.54 -6.26 8.36
N TYR A 233 13.46 -6.80 7.81
CA TYR A 233 13.23 -6.78 6.38
C TYR A 233 13.11 -5.33 5.87
N ALA A 234 12.34 -4.48 6.55
CA ALA A 234 12.22 -3.05 6.20
C ALA A 234 13.58 -2.35 6.13
N ALA A 235 14.47 -2.61 7.11
CA ALA A 235 15.78 -2.00 7.20
C ALA A 235 16.80 -2.61 6.22
N LYS A 236 16.93 -3.94 6.17
CA LYS A 236 17.96 -4.65 5.39
C LYS A 236 17.53 -4.95 3.96
N GLY A 237 16.23 -5.16 3.74
CA GLY A 237 15.60 -5.33 2.44
C GLY A 237 15.33 -4.00 1.73
N HIS A 238 15.56 -2.87 2.41
CA HIS A 238 15.17 -1.56 1.92
C HIS A 238 13.69 -1.52 1.51
N GLY A 239 12.80 -2.04 2.37
CA GLY A 239 11.38 -2.10 2.05
C GLY A 239 10.81 -0.73 1.72
N GLU A 240 9.96 -0.66 0.69
CA GLU A 240 9.38 0.61 0.26
C GLU A 240 8.55 1.25 1.36
N GLY A 241 8.68 2.57 1.52
CA GLY A 241 8.02 3.31 2.59
C GLY A 241 8.32 2.73 3.98
N PHE A 242 9.48 2.07 4.16
CA PHE A 242 9.84 1.28 5.35
C PHE A 242 8.79 0.20 5.69
N MET A 243 8.03 -0.28 4.71
CA MET A 243 6.97 -1.30 4.86
C MET A 243 5.76 -0.86 5.71
N HIS A 244 5.54 0.44 5.87
CA HIS A 244 4.40 0.95 6.64
C HIS A 244 3.05 0.57 6.01
N ASP A 245 2.94 0.63 4.68
CA ASP A 245 1.75 0.18 3.94
C ASP A 245 1.41 -1.29 4.20
N THR A 246 2.44 -2.14 4.19
CA THR A 246 2.31 -3.56 4.47
C THR A 246 1.93 -3.80 5.94
N ALA A 247 2.53 -3.06 6.88
CA ALA A 247 2.17 -3.14 8.28
C ALA A 247 0.71 -2.72 8.53
N MET A 248 0.21 -1.67 7.85
CA MET A 248 -1.20 -1.26 7.89
C MET A 248 -2.11 -2.39 7.40
N LEU A 249 -1.78 -3.00 6.25
CA LEU A 249 -2.55 -4.10 5.70
C LEU A 249 -2.58 -5.30 6.65
N MET A 250 -1.43 -5.71 7.18
CA MET A 250 -1.34 -6.83 8.13
C MET A 250 -2.07 -6.55 9.44
N GLY A 251 -2.04 -5.31 9.92
CA GLY A 251 -2.82 -4.88 11.09
C GLY A 251 -4.32 -5.04 10.86
N ALA A 252 -4.80 -4.62 9.69
CA ALA A 252 -6.20 -4.79 9.30
C ALA A 252 -6.60 -6.27 9.17
N LEU A 253 -5.67 -7.15 8.80
CA LEU A 253 -5.92 -8.59 8.68
C LEU A 253 -5.84 -9.34 10.02
N GLY A 254 -5.23 -8.78 11.07
CA GLY A 254 -5.08 -9.41 12.38
C GLY A 254 -3.63 -9.60 12.83
N TRP A 255 -2.66 -8.98 12.13
CA TRP A 255 -1.24 -9.01 12.45
C TRP A 255 -0.71 -10.46 12.54
N SER A 256 0.01 -10.77 13.61
CA SER A 256 0.57 -12.12 13.84
C SER A 256 -0.48 -13.23 14.04
N GLY A 257 -1.72 -12.85 14.31
CA GLY A 257 -2.86 -13.78 14.44
C GLY A 257 -3.60 -14.06 13.14
N TYR A 258 -3.18 -13.47 12.03
CA TYR A 258 -3.76 -13.76 10.72
C TYR A 258 -3.45 -15.21 10.31
N ASP A 259 -4.41 -15.90 9.68
CA ASP A 259 -4.33 -17.30 9.29
C ASP A 259 -4.58 -17.57 7.80
N GLY A 260 -4.83 -16.51 7.03
CA GLY A 260 -5.05 -16.61 5.59
C GLY A 260 -3.80 -16.97 4.79
N ARG A 261 -3.99 -17.31 3.52
CA ARG A 261 -2.91 -17.53 2.54
C ARG A 261 -3.06 -16.53 1.42
N ALA A 262 -1.97 -15.85 1.08
CA ALA A 262 -2.00 -14.93 -0.05
C ALA A 262 -2.08 -15.69 -1.38
N GLU A 263 -2.86 -15.12 -2.29
CA GLU A 263 -2.86 -15.50 -3.70
C GLU A 263 -2.03 -14.48 -4.48
N ILE A 264 -1.01 -14.93 -5.18
CA ILE A 264 -0.20 -14.08 -6.07
C ILE A 264 -0.94 -13.92 -7.39
N VAL A 265 -1.43 -12.70 -7.63
CA VAL A 265 -2.18 -12.34 -8.84
C VAL A 265 -1.24 -11.91 -9.96
N THR A 266 -0.21 -11.12 -9.64
CA THR A 266 0.89 -10.84 -10.56
C THR A 266 2.14 -11.50 -10.02
N PRO A 267 2.81 -12.37 -10.79
CA PRO A 267 4.07 -12.99 -10.39
C PRO A 267 5.12 -11.96 -10.00
N TYR A 268 6.00 -12.32 -9.05
CA TYR A 268 7.09 -11.48 -8.61
C TYR A 268 8.02 -11.10 -9.77
N PHE A 269 8.35 -9.81 -9.89
CA PHE A 269 9.21 -9.28 -10.95
C PHE A 269 10.09 -8.13 -10.47
N GLY A 270 11.17 -7.87 -11.21
CA GLY A 270 12.07 -6.75 -10.96
C GLY A 270 11.69 -5.48 -11.75
N ALA A 271 11.83 -4.32 -11.13
CA ALA A 271 11.67 -3.02 -11.78
C ALA A 271 12.56 -1.96 -11.13
N SER A 272 13.49 -1.41 -11.89
CA SER A 272 14.39 -0.32 -11.41
C SER A 272 15.12 -0.67 -10.10
N GLY A 273 15.53 -1.91 -9.95
CA GLY A 273 16.20 -2.41 -8.74
C GLY A 273 15.26 -2.90 -7.63
N THR A 274 13.96 -2.73 -7.78
CA THR A 274 12.96 -3.02 -6.76
C THR A 274 12.20 -4.32 -7.03
N GLY A 275 11.68 -4.99 -5.98
CA GLY A 275 10.90 -6.21 -6.09
C GLY A 275 9.40 -5.93 -6.08
N GLN A 276 8.67 -6.37 -7.09
CA GLN A 276 7.27 -6.03 -7.36
C GLN A 276 6.39 -7.27 -7.46
N LEU A 277 5.14 -7.16 -7.04
CA LEU A 277 4.08 -8.15 -7.26
C LEU A 277 2.70 -7.56 -7.00
N ASN A 278 1.64 -8.31 -7.35
CA ASN A 278 0.30 -8.09 -6.78
C ASN A 278 -0.14 -9.36 -6.06
N ALA A 279 -0.60 -9.22 -4.82
CA ALA A 279 -1.08 -10.32 -3.99
C ALA A 279 -2.40 -9.95 -3.31
N VAL A 280 -3.35 -10.87 -3.28
CA VAL A 280 -4.63 -10.75 -2.57
C VAL A 280 -4.59 -11.61 -1.32
N PHE A 281 -5.08 -11.06 -0.23
CA PHE A 281 -5.15 -11.72 1.08
C PHE A 281 -6.63 -11.95 1.44
N PRO A 282 -7.06 -13.20 1.72
CA PRO A 282 -8.41 -13.45 2.20
C PRO A 282 -8.71 -12.66 3.47
N VAL A 283 -9.86 -12.00 3.50
CA VAL A 283 -10.31 -11.31 4.70
C VAL A 283 -11.10 -12.29 5.55
N THR A 284 -10.53 -12.69 6.67
CA THR A 284 -11.14 -13.60 7.65
C THR A 284 -11.80 -12.81 8.79
N PRO A 285 -12.85 -13.36 9.45
CA PRO A 285 -13.36 -12.77 10.67
C PRO A 285 -12.25 -12.69 11.73
N GLN A 286 -12.09 -11.54 12.36
CA GLN A 286 -11.13 -11.40 13.46
C GLN A 286 -11.72 -11.98 14.75
N SER A 287 -11.50 -13.26 15.01
CA SER A 287 -11.79 -13.85 16.32
C SER A 287 -10.64 -13.56 17.29
N GLY A 288 -10.84 -12.60 18.20
CA GLY A 288 -9.87 -12.30 19.27
C GLY A 288 -8.58 -11.60 18.82
N ALA A 289 -8.65 -10.73 17.83
CA ALA A 289 -7.50 -9.99 17.33
C ALA A 289 -6.78 -9.27 18.48
N GLN A 290 -5.56 -9.71 18.78
CA GLN A 290 -4.67 -8.96 19.66
C GLN A 290 -4.23 -7.71 18.91
N ILE A 291 -4.64 -6.55 19.43
CA ILE A 291 -4.08 -5.27 18.98
C ILE A 291 -2.56 -5.37 19.12
N PRO A 292 -1.77 -5.03 18.09
CA PRO A 292 -0.33 -4.92 18.27
C PRO A 292 -0.05 -4.04 19.48
N ALA A 293 0.63 -4.59 20.50
CA ALA A 293 0.88 -3.85 21.74
C ALA A 293 1.69 -2.59 21.42
N ALA A 294 1.34 -1.46 22.01
CA ALA A 294 2.19 -0.28 21.95
C ALA A 294 3.56 -0.63 22.55
N GLN A 295 4.65 -0.45 21.80
CA GLN A 295 5.96 -0.55 22.44
C GLN A 295 6.06 0.64 23.41
N SER A 296 6.42 0.34 24.68
CA SER A 296 6.73 1.40 25.61
C SER A 296 7.95 2.17 25.08
N SER A 297 7.85 3.48 24.99
CA SER A 297 8.91 4.40 24.52
C SER A 297 10.23 4.34 25.32
N ALA A 298 10.34 3.41 26.27
CA ALA A 298 11.46 3.29 27.20
C ALA A 298 12.63 2.40 26.73
N ALA A 299 12.53 1.69 25.58
CA ALA A 299 13.49 0.64 25.31
C ALA A 299 14.39 0.80 24.05
N HIS A 300 14.16 1.76 23.16
CA HIS A 300 15.07 1.96 22.03
C HIS A 300 15.29 3.45 21.77
N GLY A 301 16.43 3.93 22.26
CA GLY A 301 16.97 5.22 21.83
C GLY A 301 17.00 5.26 20.30
N TYR A 302 16.62 6.41 19.76
CA TYR A 302 16.75 6.77 18.37
C TYR A 302 18.12 6.33 17.84
N GLN A 303 18.21 5.20 17.20
CA GLN A 303 19.26 5.00 16.23
C GLN A 303 18.77 5.73 14.98
N ALA A 304 19.01 7.03 14.97
CA ALA A 304 18.98 7.80 13.76
C ALA A 304 19.70 6.99 12.69
N VAL A 305 19.06 6.81 11.55
CA VAL A 305 19.73 6.39 10.32
C VAL A 305 20.68 7.53 9.93
N SER A 306 21.77 7.66 10.69
CA SER A 306 22.91 8.45 10.31
C SER A 306 23.88 7.50 9.64
N ARG A 307 23.74 7.38 8.35
CA ARG A 307 24.78 7.12 7.35
C ARG A 307 24.12 6.72 6.03
N LEU A 308 23.74 7.74 5.28
CA LEU A 308 23.83 7.67 3.84
C LEU A 308 25.29 7.71 3.44
#